data_a1530b6d5e20949aebb5d8905e7aa3d5
#
_entry.id   a1530b6d5e20949aebb5d8905e7aa3d5
#
_cell.length_a   1.000
_cell.length_b   1.000
_cell.length_c   1.000
_cell.angle_alpha   90.00
_cell.angle_beta   90.00
_cell.angle_gamma   90.00
#
_symmetry.space_group_name_H-M   'P 1'
#
loop_
_entity.id
_entity.type
_entity.pdbx_description
1 polymer ?
#
loop_
_entity_poly.entity_id
_entity_poly.type
_entity_poly.pdbx_seq_one_letter_code
_entity_poly.pdbx_strand_id
1 'polypeptide(L)'
;VAFFASQTKSANVSGIGEIVEIFDEEILPIEVATPPMACDTAQVYQAYRKHFLKTIAAPLAQQMLKMSSETLLSSFSRETLNDLYAPALKCYPLLQSYAKEGWFFSGSGSSFFRIKETV
;
A
#
# COMPACT_ATOMS: atom_id res chain seq x y z
N VAL A 1 11.22 -3.73 8.70
CA VAL A 1 12.46 -4.45 9.04
C VAL A 1 12.16 -5.79 9.67
N ALA A 2 11.24 -5.84 10.65
CA ALA A 2 10.89 -7.11 11.30
C ALA A 2 10.33 -8.14 10.30
N PHE A 3 9.56 -7.70 9.31
CA PHE A 3 9.03 -8.59 8.27
C PHE A 3 10.17 -9.27 7.50
N PHE A 4 11.15 -8.50 7.06
CA PHE A 4 12.27 -9.05 6.30
C PHE A 4 13.13 -9.97 7.16
N ALA A 5 13.32 -9.63 8.43
CA ALA A 5 14.07 -10.46 9.36
C ALA A 5 13.39 -11.78 9.67
N SER A 6 12.05 -11.85 9.58
CA SER A 6 11.28 -13.06 9.83
C SER A 6 11.42 -14.12 8.74
N GLN A 7 11.88 -13.74 7.55
CA GLN A 7 12.05 -14.62 6.38
C GLN A 7 10.74 -15.29 5.92
N THR A 8 9.59 -14.68 6.23
CA THR A 8 8.30 -15.17 5.75
C THR A 8 7.99 -14.58 4.37
N LYS A 9 7.21 -15.30 3.57
CA LYS A 9 6.83 -14.87 2.22
C LYS A 9 5.69 -13.87 2.26
N SER A 10 4.77 -14.02 3.18
CA SER A 10 3.67 -13.08 3.39
C SER A 10 3.30 -13.05 4.85
N ALA A 11 2.88 -11.89 5.32
CA ALA A 11 2.54 -11.70 6.73
C ALA A 11 1.64 -10.47 6.89
N ASN A 12 0.89 -10.46 7.99
CA ASN A 12 0.24 -9.25 8.48
C ASN A 12 1.17 -8.59 9.49
N VAL A 13 1.45 -7.30 9.28
CA VAL A 13 2.35 -6.52 10.11
C VAL A 13 1.54 -5.48 10.87
N SER A 14 1.76 -5.38 12.18
CA SER A 14 1.02 -4.45 13.03
C SER A 14 1.94 -3.80 14.06
N GLY A 15 1.36 -2.93 14.91
CA GLY A 15 2.12 -2.11 15.82
C GLY A 15 2.88 -1.05 15.04
N ILE A 16 4.15 -0.86 15.38
CA ILE A 16 5.06 0.02 14.64
C ILE A 16 5.95 -0.78 13.67
N GLY A 17 5.47 -1.97 13.27
CA GLY A 17 6.16 -2.87 12.36
C GLY A 17 6.85 -4.05 13.04
N GLU A 18 6.77 -4.15 14.37
CA GLU A 18 7.44 -5.22 15.12
C GLU A 18 6.61 -6.49 15.25
N ILE A 19 5.29 -6.38 15.11
CA ILE A 19 4.41 -7.54 15.18
C ILE A 19 4.21 -8.10 13.79
N VAL A 20 4.76 -9.30 13.54
CA VAL A 20 4.69 -9.97 12.25
C VAL A 20 3.99 -11.32 12.44
N GLU A 21 2.78 -11.43 11.86
CA GLU A 21 2.00 -12.66 11.91
C GLU A 21 1.99 -13.28 10.52
N ILE A 22 2.39 -14.55 10.42
CA ILE A 22 2.42 -15.25 9.14
C ILE A 22 1.00 -15.31 8.57
N PHE A 23 0.86 -14.90 7.33
CA PHE A 23 -0.40 -14.99 6.59
C PHE A 23 -0.19 -15.93 5.40
N ASP A 24 -0.82 -17.10 5.48
CA ASP A 24 -0.63 -18.17 4.49
C ASP A 24 -1.49 -17.88 3.25
N GLU A 25 -0.85 -17.37 2.20
CA GLU A 25 -1.48 -17.20 0.90
C GLU A 25 -0.47 -17.42 -0.22
N GLU A 26 -0.97 -17.74 -1.40
CA GLU A 26 -0.12 -17.84 -2.58
C GLU A 26 0.47 -16.49 -2.95
N ILE A 27 1.73 -16.51 -3.40
CA ILE A 27 2.37 -15.30 -3.93
C ILE A 27 1.75 -15.00 -5.30
N LEU A 28 1.15 -13.82 -5.41
CA LEU A 28 0.54 -13.37 -6.66
C LEU A 28 1.61 -12.77 -7.58
N PRO A 29 1.59 -13.08 -8.89
CA PRO A 29 2.45 -12.37 -9.82
C PRO A 29 1.97 -10.92 -9.95
N ILE A 30 2.90 -9.97 -9.87
CA ILE A 30 2.57 -8.55 -10.00
C ILE A 30 3.40 -7.89 -11.09
N GLU A 31 2.83 -6.85 -11.68
CA GLU A 31 3.55 -5.91 -12.54
C GLU A 31 3.80 -4.63 -11.75
N VAL A 32 4.97 -4.04 -11.92
CA VAL A 32 5.34 -2.79 -11.27
C VAL A 32 5.66 -1.75 -12.34
N ALA A 33 5.09 -0.56 -12.18
CA ALA A 33 5.39 0.58 -13.02
C ALA A 33 5.88 1.73 -12.13
N THR A 34 7.08 2.21 -12.40
CA THR A 34 7.66 3.32 -11.65
C THR A 34 7.69 4.56 -12.53
N PRO A 35 6.89 5.60 -12.23
CA PRO A 35 6.92 6.86 -12.97
C PRO A 35 8.33 7.48 -12.92
N PRO A 36 8.70 8.28 -13.94
CA PRO A 36 10.02 8.94 -13.97
C PRO A 36 10.06 10.15 -13.04
N MET A 37 9.71 9.94 -11.78
CA MET A 37 9.73 10.94 -10.74
C MET A 37 9.91 10.25 -9.40
N ALA A 38 10.57 10.92 -8.47
CA ALA A 38 10.79 10.40 -7.14
C ALA A 38 9.86 11.12 -6.15
N CYS A 39 9.29 10.37 -5.20
CA CYS A 39 8.58 10.95 -4.08
C CYS A 39 9.48 10.97 -2.86
N ASP A 40 9.66 12.15 -2.27
CA ASP A 40 10.43 12.25 -1.02
C ASP A 40 9.57 11.69 0.11
N THR A 41 10.02 10.58 0.69
CA THR A 41 9.28 9.88 1.75
C THR A 41 8.98 10.79 2.94
N ALA A 42 9.97 11.60 3.35
CA ALA A 42 9.79 12.53 4.47
C ALA A 42 8.68 13.55 4.19
N GLN A 43 8.65 14.11 2.99
CA GLN A 43 7.61 15.07 2.59
C GLN A 43 6.23 14.44 2.57
N VAL A 44 6.12 13.21 2.08
CA VAL A 44 4.84 12.48 2.04
C VAL A 44 4.31 12.25 3.46
N TYR A 45 5.16 11.81 4.37
CA TYR A 45 4.76 11.63 5.77
C TYR A 45 4.42 12.93 6.48
N GLN A 46 5.12 14.03 6.17
CA GLN A 46 4.78 15.35 6.70
C GLN A 46 3.40 15.80 6.23
N ALA A 47 3.09 15.62 4.95
CA ALA A 47 1.79 15.94 4.39
C ALA A 47 0.69 15.09 5.04
N TYR A 48 0.96 13.81 5.26
CA TYR A 48 0.03 12.92 5.95
C TYR A 48 -0.29 13.46 7.35
N ARG A 49 0.72 13.75 8.14
CA ARG A 49 0.52 14.26 9.51
C ARG A 49 -0.20 15.59 9.54
N LYS A 50 0.06 16.47 8.57
CA LYS A 50 -0.50 17.83 8.56
C LYS A 50 -1.94 17.87 8.07
N HIS A 51 -2.31 17.04 7.07
CA HIS A 51 -3.58 17.18 6.35
C HIS A 51 -4.47 15.94 6.37
N PHE A 52 -3.93 14.76 6.63
CA PHE A 52 -4.63 13.50 6.41
C PHE A 52 -4.72 12.61 7.64
N LEU A 53 -4.16 13.03 8.78
CA LEU A 53 -4.19 12.23 10.00
C LEU A 53 -5.63 11.98 10.42
N LYS A 54 -5.98 10.72 10.63
CA LYS A 54 -7.34 10.30 10.97
C LYS A 54 -7.32 9.24 12.04
N THR A 55 -8.48 9.04 12.69
CA THR A 55 -8.66 7.96 13.65
C THR A 55 -8.60 6.62 12.93
N ILE A 56 -7.91 5.65 13.54
CA ILE A 56 -7.80 4.31 12.98
C ILE A 56 -9.18 3.63 13.00
N ALA A 57 -9.61 3.11 11.83
CA ALA A 57 -10.82 2.33 11.70
C ALA A 57 -10.50 0.87 12.08
N ALA A 58 -10.39 0.58 13.38
CA ALA A 58 -9.95 -0.72 13.88
C ALA A 58 -10.83 -1.89 13.40
N PRO A 59 -12.19 -1.79 13.38
CA PRO A 59 -13.02 -2.89 12.86
C PRO A 59 -12.71 -3.22 11.40
N LEU A 60 -12.51 -2.21 10.55
CA LEU A 60 -12.16 -2.42 9.15
C LEU A 60 -10.77 -3.06 9.02
N ALA A 61 -9.79 -2.57 9.80
CA ALA A 61 -8.44 -3.13 9.78
C ALA A 61 -8.44 -4.61 10.17
N GLN A 62 -9.18 -4.97 11.22
CA GLN A 62 -9.28 -6.37 11.65
C GLN A 62 -9.95 -7.25 10.58
N GLN A 63 -10.95 -6.72 9.89
CA GLN A 63 -11.59 -7.42 8.79
C GLN A 63 -10.61 -7.66 7.65
N MET A 64 -9.82 -6.66 7.30
CA MET A 64 -8.81 -6.76 6.24
C MET A 64 -7.73 -7.80 6.53
N LEU A 65 -7.37 -8.01 7.81
CA LEU A 65 -6.37 -9.00 8.18
C LEU A 65 -6.73 -10.42 7.76
N LYS A 66 -8.02 -10.70 7.62
CA LYS A 66 -8.53 -12.02 7.25
C LYS A 66 -8.74 -12.19 5.75
N MET A 67 -8.57 -11.13 4.96
CA MET A 67 -8.84 -11.14 3.53
C MET A 67 -7.56 -11.45 2.75
N SER A 68 -7.69 -12.19 1.64
CA SER A 68 -6.58 -12.40 0.73
C SER A 68 -6.21 -11.10 0.03
N SER A 69 -4.97 -10.99 -0.44
CA SER A 69 -4.51 -9.82 -1.19
C SER A 69 -5.37 -9.58 -2.43
N GLU A 70 -5.74 -10.63 -3.16
CA GLU A 70 -6.60 -10.51 -4.33
C GLU A 70 -7.96 -9.90 -3.97
N THR A 71 -8.56 -10.35 -2.88
CA THR A 71 -9.84 -9.81 -2.40
C THR A 71 -9.71 -8.34 -1.99
N LEU A 72 -8.63 -7.99 -1.29
CA LEU A 72 -8.37 -6.60 -0.89
C LEU A 72 -8.27 -5.69 -2.12
N LEU A 73 -7.51 -6.10 -3.13
CA LEU A 73 -7.31 -5.29 -4.34
C LEU A 73 -8.56 -5.17 -5.19
N SER A 74 -9.47 -6.15 -5.13
CA SER A 74 -10.72 -6.10 -5.89
C SER A 74 -11.85 -5.38 -5.14
N SER A 75 -11.72 -5.22 -3.82
CA SER A 75 -12.80 -4.68 -2.98
C SER A 75 -12.60 -3.24 -2.54
N PHE A 76 -11.36 -2.76 -2.51
CA PHE A 76 -11.03 -1.43 -1.99
C PHE A 76 -10.26 -0.60 -2.99
N SER A 77 -10.41 0.73 -2.89
CA SER A 77 -9.67 1.68 -3.72
C SER A 77 -8.23 1.82 -3.24
N ARG A 78 -7.38 2.39 -4.10
CA ARG A 78 -5.99 2.66 -3.73
C ARG A 78 -5.89 3.62 -2.55
N GLU A 79 -6.79 4.56 -2.44
CA GLU A 79 -6.84 5.51 -1.34
C GLU A 79 -7.15 4.82 -0.01
N THR A 80 -8.02 3.83 -0.03
CA THR A 80 -8.38 3.05 1.16
C THR A 80 -7.26 2.11 1.58
N LEU A 81 -6.58 1.49 0.61
CA LEU A 81 -5.54 0.51 0.89
C LEU A 81 -4.20 1.12 1.28
N ASN A 82 -3.94 2.37 0.87
CA ASN A 82 -2.67 3.03 1.17
C ASN A 82 -2.92 4.47 1.61
N ASP A 83 -2.80 4.71 2.90
CA ASP A 83 -3.01 6.04 3.48
C ASP A 83 -2.01 7.09 3.00
N LEU A 84 -0.91 6.69 2.41
CA LEU A 84 0.10 7.61 1.91
C LEU A 84 -0.16 8.07 0.48
N TYR A 85 -1.12 7.46 -0.22
CA TYR A 85 -1.39 7.85 -1.61
C TYR A 85 -1.91 9.29 -1.71
N ALA A 86 -2.94 9.65 -0.93
CA ALA A 86 -3.49 11.00 -0.95
C ALA A 86 -2.46 12.07 -0.57
N PRO A 87 -1.64 11.88 0.49
CA PRO A 87 -0.55 12.80 0.79
C PRO A 87 0.48 12.92 -0.34
N ALA A 88 0.86 11.79 -0.96
CA ALA A 88 1.81 11.79 -2.06
C ALA A 88 1.24 12.55 -3.26
N LEU A 89 -0.04 12.36 -3.58
CA LEU A 89 -0.71 13.07 -4.66
C LEU A 89 -0.75 14.59 -4.41
N LYS A 90 -0.93 14.98 -3.16
CA LYS A 90 -0.91 16.40 -2.78
C LYS A 90 0.47 17.02 -3.00
N CYS A 91 1.53 16.30 -2.63
CA CYS A 91 2.91 16.76 -2.84
C CYS A 91 3.32 16.72 -4.31
N TYR A 92 2.83 15.73 -5.04
CA TYR A 92 3.23 15.45 -6.43
C TYR A 92 1.99 15.23 -7.30
N PRO A 93 1.29 16.32 -7.70
CA PRO A 93 0.03 16.17 -8.47
C PRO A 93 0.16 15.40 -9.79
N LEU A 94 1.36 15.35 -10.37
CA LEU A 94 1.61 14.60 -11.60
C LEU A 94 1.39 13.09 -11.44
N LEU A 95 1.38 12.57 -10.21
CA LEU A 95 1.06 11.18 -9.95
C LEU A 95 -0.32 10.78 -10.50
N GLN A 96 -1.25 11.74 -10.58
CA GLN A 96 -2.59 11.49 -11.10
C GLN A 96 -2.56 10.90 -12.51
N SER A 97 -1.62 11.34 -13.33
CA SER A 97 -1.51 10.85 -14.71
C SER A 97 -1.01 9.40 -14.81
N TYR A 98 -0.42 8.89 -13.75
CA TYR A 98 0.07 7.51 -13.67
C TYR A 98 -0.86 6.59 -12.89
N ALA A 99 -1.87 7.15 -12.22
CA ALA A 99 -2.81 6.40 -11.39
C ALA A 99 -3.93 5.81 -12.26
N LYS A 100 -3.60 4.79 -13.04
CA LYS A 100 -4.54 4.14 -13.95
C LYS A 100 -5.44 3.17 -13.19
N GLU A 101 -6.62 2.90 -13.75
CA GLU A 101 -7.57 1.95 -13.17
C GLU A 101 -6.92 0.57 -13.01
N GLY A 102 -7.13 -0.05 -11.87
CA GLY A 102 -6.56 -1.36 -11.56
C GLY A 102 -5.14 -1.34 -11.02
N TRP A 103 -4.50 -0.17 -10.95
CA TRP A 103 -3.17 -0.01 -10.39
C TRP A 103 -3.24 0.57 -8.99
N PHE A 104 -2.35 0.10 -8.11
CA PHE A 104 -2.31 0.48 -6.70
C PHE A 104 -0.97 1.12 -6.36
N PHE A 105 -0.97 2.02 -5.39
CA PHE A 105 0.21 2.77 -4.99
C PHE A 105 1.04 1.96 -4.00
N SER A 106 2.36 1.96 -4.17
CA SER A 106 3.29 1.22 -3.32
C SER A 106 4.00 2.16 -2.34
N GLY A 107 3.80 1.93 -1.05
CA GLY A 107 4.46 2.70 0.01
C GLY A 107 4.22 4.20 -0.11
N SER A 108 5.29 4.99 -0.06
CA SER A 108 5.23 6.46 -0.23
C SER A 108 5.43 6.90 -1.69
N GLY A 109 5.52 5.97 -2.61
CA GLY A 109 5.65 6.19 -4.05
C GLY A 109 7.10 6.14 -4.51
N SER A 110 7.30 6.35 -5.77
CA SER A 110 6.33 6.68 -6.82
C SER A 110 5.77 5.45 -7.55
N SER A 111 6.14 4.25 -7.16
CA SER A 111 5.77 3.04 -7.88
C SER A 111 4.29 2.68 -7.72
N PHE A 112 3.72 2.14 -8.78
CA PHE A 112 2.39 1.53 -8.79
C PHE A 112 2.52 0.05 -9.14
N PHE A 113 1.57 -0.76 -8.69
CA PHE A 113 1.56 -2.18 -9.00
C PHE A 113 0.15 -2.66 -9.31
N ARG A 114 0.08 -3.79 -10.02
CA ARG A 114 -1.17 -4.50 -10.24
C ARG A 114 -0.90 -6.00 -10.27
N ILE A 115 -1.95 -6.79 -10.10
CA ILE A 115 -1.86 -8.24 -10.30
C ILE A 115 -1.66 -8.47 -11.78
N LYS A 116 -0.62 -9.25 -12.12
CA LYS A 116 -0.34 -9.62 -13.52
C LYS A 116 -1.35 -10.67 -13.96
N GLU A 117 -2.05 -10.38 -15.06
CA GLU A 117 -2.97 -11.35 -15.63
C GLU A 117 -2.19 -12.46 -16.33
N THR A 118 -2.50 -13.70 -15.96
CA THR A 118 -2.02 -14.87 -16.70
C THR A 118 -3.00 -15.17 -17.81
N VAL A 119 -2.51 -15.08 -19.03
CA VAL A 119 -3.29 -15.41 -20.21
C VAL A 119 -3.15 -16.90 -20.50
#